data_c98413bed774ee2c059d60465dc8bbc9
#
_entry.id   c98413bed774ee2c059d60465dc8bbc9
#
_cell.length_a   1.000
_cell.length_b   1.000
_cell.length_c   1.000
_cell.angle_alpha   90.00
_cell.angle_beta   90.00
_cell.angle_gamma   90.00
#
_symmetry.space_group_name_H-M   'P 1'
#
loop_
_entity.id
_entity.type
_entity.pdbx_description
1 polymer ?
#
loop_
_entity_poly.entity_id
_entity_poly.type
_entity_poly.pdbx_seq_one_letter_code
_entity_poly.pdbx_strand_id
1 'polypeptide(L)'
;MAKEKIHVGLEIGTTKVCAVVAECGRDGEIRLLGVGESPSRGVRKGEIVDFQNASKCVHDALADAEERSDQEIKSVWLAVTGSHLESFNNRSSSSLAEESEITEKEIGDVEYKAKEISIPKENVILHSIIQRYYVDGQEGVIDPLGMLGTKLEADYHIIHGVMTRIQNTIRCVKEFDIDVDDVVVNSVASAQVVLSDSQKQAGAVVIDIGGGVTDYI
;
A
#
# COMPACT_ATOMS: atom_id res chain seq x y z
N MET A 1 -4.38 13.50 27.73
CA MET A 1 -5.02 13.43 26.40
C MET A 1 -4.04 12.69 25.48
N ALA A 2 -4.43 11.61 24.82
CA ALA A 2 -3.56 10.97 23.85
C ALA A 2 -3.43 11.93 22.65
N LYS A 3 -2.19 12.17 22.24
CA LYS A 3 -1.84 13.05 21.13
C LYS A 3 -2.46 12.47 19.85
N GLU A 4 -3.18 13.29 19.09
CA GLU A 4 -3.61 12.94 17.74
C GLU A 4 -2.39 12.60 16.90
N LYS A 5 -2.49 11.59 16.03
CA LYS A 5 -1.33 11.07 15.32
C LYS A 5 -1.23 11.73 13.95
N ILE A 6 -0.09 12.39 13.70
CA ILE A 6 0.22 12.96 12.39
C ILE A 6 0.71 11.84 11.48
N HIS A 7 0.18 11.80 10.28
CA HIS A 7 0.62 10.92 9.19
C HIS A 7 0.98 11.75 7.97
N VAL A 8 2.03 11.32 7.27
CA VAL A 8 2.48 11.96 6.04
C VAL A 8 2.50 10.94 4.92
N GLY A 9 1.74 11.21 3.86
CA GLY A 9 1.80 10.44 2.61
C GLY A 9 2.71 11.15 1.61
N LEU A 10 3.59 10.42 0.95
CA LEU A 10 4.48 10.95 -0.08
C LEU A 10 4.34 10.13 -1.37
N GLU A 11 4.10 10.82 -2.48
CA GLU A 11 4.12 10.26 -3.83
C GLU A 11 5.23 10.89 -4.66
N ILE A 12 6.06 10.05 -5.30
CA ILE A 12 7.10 10.47 -6.24
C ILE A 12 6.66 10.11 -7.65
N GLY A 13 5.85 10.99 -8.25
CA GLY A 13 5.27 10.78 -9.57
C GLY A 13 6.16 11.25 -10.71
N THR A 14 5.76 10.95 -11.96
CA THR A 14 6.50 11.35 -13.18
C THR A 14 6.44 12.86 -13.43
N THR A 15 5.34 13.53 -13.05
CA THR A 15 5.14 14.97 -13.31
C THR A 15 5.27 15.83 -12.07
N LYS A 16 4.96 15.28 -10.90
CA LYS A 16 5.05 15.97 -9.62
C LYS A 16 5.48 15.01 -8.52
N VAL A 17 6.10 15.55 -7.49
CA VAL A 17 6.24 14.95 -6.16
C VAL A 17 5.23 15.66 -5.26
N CYS A 18 4.46 14.90 -4.48
CA CYS A 18 3.43 15.44 -3.61
C CYS A 18 3.54 14.83 -2.21
N ALA A 19 3.57 15.68 -1.19
CA ALA A 19 3.54 15.29 0.21
C ALA A 19 2.25 15.82 0.85
N VAL A 20 1.53 14.94 1.55
CA VAL A 20 0.26 15.26 2.21
C VAL A 20 0.42 15.03 3.71
N VAL A 21 0.23 16.07 4.52
CA VAL A 21 0.26 15.98 5.98
C VAL A 21 -1.15 16.00 6.51
N ALA A 22 -1.52 14.97 7.27
CA ALA A 22 -2.84 14.83 7.85
C ALA A 22 -2.78 14.36 9.30
N GLU A 23 -3.78 14.75 10.07
CA GLU A 23 -4.02 14.31 11.42
C GLU A 23 -5.18 13.31 11.43
N CYS A 24 -4.94 12.15 12.08
CA CYS A 24 -5.97 11.13 12.24
C CYS A 24 -6.56 11.19 13.66
N GLY A 25 -7.85 11.50 13.75
CA GLY A 25 -8.64 11.47 14.96
C GLY A 25 -8.94 10.04 15.44
N ARG A 26 -9.42 9.90 16.69
CA ARG A 26 -9.75 8.59 17.29
C ARG A 26 -10.98 7.93 16.69
N ASP A 27 -11.86 8.69 16.10
CA ASP A 27 -13.07 8.29 15.39
C ASP A 27 -12.82 7.93 13.90
N GLY A 28 -11.54 7.97 13.47
CA GLY A 28 -11.14 7.74 12.10
C GLY A 28 -11.31 8.96 11.18
N GLU A 29 -11.67 10.12 11.75
CA GLU A 29 -11.71 11.34 10.97
C GLU A 29 -10.29 11.77 10.55
N ILE A 30 -10.12 12.09 9.27
CA ILE A 30 -8.85 12.56 8.70
C ILE A 30 -8.97 14.05 8.43
N ARG A 31 -8.10 14.84 9.08
CA ARG A 31 -7.99 16.28 8.88
C ARG A 31 -6.72 16.62 8.10
N LEU A 32 -6.87 17.17 6.92
CA LEU A 32 -5.75 17.67 6.13
C LEU A 32 -5.15 18.91 6.81
N LEU A 33 -3.82 18.88 7.04
CA LEU A 33 -3.08 19.99 7.64
C LEU A 33 -2.31 20.78 6.59
N GLY A 34 -1.71 20.12 5.61
CA GLY A 34 -0.94 20.75 4.56
C GLY A 34 -0.64 19.82 3.40
N VAL A 35 -0.38 20.40 2.25
CA VAL A 35 0.04 19.69 1.03
C VAL A 35 1.22 20.45 0.43
N GLY A 36 2.33 19.75 0.22
CA GLY A 36 3.51 20.29 -0.47
C GLY A 36 3.67 19.63 -1.83
N GLU A 37 4.01 20.41 -2.83
CA GLU A 37 4.21 19.92 -4.19
C GLU A 37 5.49 20.48 -4.82
N SER A 38 6.17 19.64 -5.60
CA SER A 38 7.31 20.05 -6.43
C SER A 38 7.17 19.44 -7.82
N PRO A 39 7.49 20.19 -8.91
CA PRO A 39 7.58 19.60 -10.24
C PRO A 39 8.65 18.51 -10.27
N SER A 40 8.26 17.30 -10.70
CA SER A 40 9.17 16.15 -10.70
C SER A 40 10.23 16.25 -11.80
N ARG A 41 11.45 15.91 -11.43
CA ARG A 41 12.60 15.72 -12.33
C ARG A 41 13.35 14.46 -11.94
N GLY A 42 13.93 13.78 -12.93
CA GLY A 42 14.66 12.53 -12.67
C GLY A 42 13.76 11.31 -12.45
N VAL A 43 12.46 11.44 -12.71
CA VAL A 43 11.49 10.32 -12.67
C VAL A 43 10.90 10.11 -14.06
N ARG A 44 10.85 8.86 -14.49
CA ARG A 44 10.26 8.48 -15.77
C ARG A 44 9.45 7.18 -15.61
N LYS A 45 8.18 7.22 -16.00
CA LYS A 45 7.27 6.09 -15.86
C LYS A 45 7.22 5.52 -14.43
N GLY A 46 7.18 6.43 -13.43
CA GLY A 46 7.14 6.05 -12.02
C GLY A 46 8.46 5.52 -11.44
N GLU A 47 9.56 5.52 -12.22
CA GLU A 47 10.85 5.00 -11.79
C GLU A 47 11.92 6.10 -11.73
N ILE A 48 12.80 6.01 -10.72
CA ILE A 48 13.92 6.94 -10.57
C ILE A 48 14.96 6.67 -11.67
N VAL A 49 15.21 7.65 -12.53
CA VAL A 49 16.22 7.59 -13.60
C VAL A 49 17.36 8.59 -13.39
N ASP A 50 17.17 9.58 -12.51
CA ASP A 50 18.19 10.52 -12.06
C ASP A 50 17.97 10.78 -10.57
N PHE A 51 18.79 10.12 -9.76
CA PHE A 51 18.65 10.11 -8.31
C PHE A 51 18.79 11.53 -7.70
N GLN A 52 19.77 12.29 -8.11
CA GLN A 52 20.05 13.62 -7.54
C GLN A 52 18.89 14.60 -7.80
N ASN A 53 18.37 14.62 -9.02
CA ASN A 53 17.23 15.48 -9.35
C ASN A 53 15.94 15.01 -8.66
N ALA A 54 15.71 13.70 -8.57
CA ALA A 54 14.54 13.16 -7.88
C ALA A 54 14.59 13.46 -6.36
N SER A 55 15.72 13.22 -5.69
CA SER A 55 15.90 13.53 -4.27
C SER A 55 15.66 15.02 -3.99
N LYS A 56 16.17 15.92 -4.85
CA LYS A 56 15.91 17.34 -4.68
C LYS A 56 14.42 17.68 -4.76
N CYS A 57 13.68 17.11 -5.71
CA CYS A 57 12.23 17.32 -5.81
C CYS A 57 11.48 16.79 -4.60
N VAL A 58 11.93 15.65 -4.02
CA VAL A 58 11.40 15.11 -2.76
C VAL A 58 11.60 16.11 -1.62
N HIS A 59 12.83 16.61 -1.44
CA HIS A 59 13.13 17.62 -0.44
C HIS A 59 12.25 18.87 -0.58
N ASP A 60 12.13 19.40 -1.81
CA ASP A 60 11.35 20.61 -2.07
C ASP A 60 9.86 20.41 -1.73
N ALA A 61 9.29 19.23 -2.05
CA ALA A 61 7.90 18.91 -1.72
C ALA A 61 7.67 18.72 -0.21
N LEU A 62 8.60 18.07 0.48
CA LEU A 62 8.52 17.87 1.93
C LEU A 62 8.66 19.21 2.67
N ALA A 63 9.60 20.06 2.28
CA ALA A 63 9.77 21.39 2.86
C ALA A 63 8.52 22.28 2.67
N ASP A 64 7.89 22.27 1.48
CA ASP A 64 6.62 22.99 1.23
C ASP A 64 5.48 22.42 2.08
N ALA A 65 5.45 21.10 2.31
CA ALA A 65 4.46 20.45 3.17
C ALA A 65 4.64 20.83 4.65
N GLU A 66 5.88 20.89 5.15
CA GLU A 66 6.21 21.33 6.51
C GLU A 66 5.81 22.79 6.73
N GLU A 67 6.14 23.67 5.79
CA GLU A 67 5.79 25.10 5.88
C GLU A 67 4.25 25.30 5.93
N ARG A 68 3.51 24.57 5.10
CA ARG A 68 2.04 24.70 5.05
C ARG A 68 1.30 24.06 6.20
N SER A 69 1.85 22.99 6.76
CA SER A 69 1.23 22.25 7.87
C SER A 69 1.65 22.74 9.26
N ASP A 70 2.75 23.51 9.35
CA ASP A 70 3.43 23.83 10.61
C ASP A 70 3.80 22.59 11.42
N GLN A 71 4.21 21.50 10.71
CA GLN A 71 4.59 20.21 11.30
C GLN A 71 5.97 19.80 10.81
N GLU A 72 6.84 19.31 11.71
CA GLU A 72 8.09 18.65 11.36
C GLU A 72 7.82 17.23 10.85
N ILE A 73 8.30 16.89 9.66
CA ILE A 73 8.13 15.57 9.04
C ILE A 73 9.31 14.67 9.41
N LYS A 74 9.04 13.59 10.15
CA LYS A 74 10.06 12.60 10.59
C LYS A 74 9.96 11.28 9.85
N SER A 75 8.77 10.93 9.38
CA SER A 75 8.52 9.72 8.62
C SER A 75 7.39 9.90 7.64
N VAL A 76 7.36 9.06 6.61
CA VAL A 76 6.34 9.08 5.56
C VAL A 76 5.84 7.68 5.22
N TRP A 77 4.60 7.58 4.77
CA TRP A 77 4.07 6.47 4.00
C TRP A 77 4.35 6.75 2.53
N LEU A 78 5.13 5.88 1.87
CA LEU A 78 5.63 6.12 0.53
C LEU A 78 4.78 5.39 -0.50
N ALA A 79 4.12 6.14 -1.38
CA ALA A 79 3.42 5.59 -2.53
C ALA A 79 4.41 5.22 -3.64
N VAL A 80 4.26 4.02 -4.21
CA VAL A 80 5.06 3.52 -5.32
C VAL A 80 4.20 3.13 -6.50
N THR A 81 4.71 3.38 -7.68
CA THR A 81 4.12 3.03 -8.97
C THR A 81 5.23 2.65 -9.96
N GLY A 82 4.88 2.10 -11.08
CA GLY A 82 5.84 1.82 -12.17
C GLY A 82 5.64 0.47 -12.83
N SER A 83 6.22 0.32 -14.01
CA SER A 83 6.10 -0.89 -14.85
C SER A 83 6.74 -2.15 -14.25
N HIS A 84 7.44 -2.01 -13.14
CA HIS A 84 8.08 -3.10 -12.40
C HIS A 84 7.17 -3.72 -11.34
N LEU A 85 5.98 -3.18 -11.14
CA LEU A 85 4.96 -3.74 -10.28
C LEU A 85 4.13 -4.74 -11.07
N GLU A 86 3.96 -5.93 -10.51
CA GLU A 86 3.18 -7.01 -11.08
C GLU A 86 2.26 -7.58 -10.00
N SER A 87 1.14 -8.17 -10.41
CA SER A 87 0.21 -8.80 -9.49
C SER A 87 -0.41 -10.04 -10.06
N PHE A 88 -0.89 -10.91 -9.17
CA PHE A 88 -1.65 -12.11 -9.51
C PHE A 88 -2.51 -12.55 -8.33
N ASN A 89 -3.50 -13.37 -8.61
CA ASN A 89 -4.33 -13.98 -7.58
C ASN A 89 -3.77 -15.35 -7.19
N ASN A 90 -3.74 -15.63 -5.90
CA ASN A 90 -3.32 -16.90 -5.35
C ASN A 90 -4.34 -17.41 -4.34
N ARG A 91 -4.69 -18.70 -4.42
CA ARG A 91 -5.50 -19.39 -3.42
C ARG A 91 -4.60 -20.20 -2.51
N SER A 92 -4.76 -20.03 -1.22
CA SER A 92 -4.10 -20.83 -0.20
C SER A 92 -5.13 -21.58 0.65
N SER A 93 -4.66 -22.61 1.35
CA SER A 93 -5.53 -23.39 2.23
C SER A 93 -4.79 -23.93 3.45
N SER A 94 -5.53 -24.08 4.55
CA SER A 94 -5.10 -24.78 5.75
C SER A 94 -6.15 -25.80 6.17
N SER A 95 -5.69 -27.00 6.51
CA SER A 95 -6.53 -28.02 7.12
C SER A 95 -6.56 -27.83 8.62
N LEU A 96 -7.72 -27.94 9.23
CA LEU A 96 -7.94 -27.88 10.65
C LEU A 96 -8.15 -29.31 11.21
N ALA A 97 -8.06 -29.47 12.52
CA ALA A 97 -8.55 -30.69 13.17
C ALA A 97 -10.07 -30.78 13.00
N GLU A 98 -10.62 -31.98 13.10
CA GLU A 98 -12.06 -32.18 12.93
C GLU A 98 -12.86 -31.27 13.87
N GLU A 99 -13.82 -30.54 13.29
CA GLU A 99 -14.77 -29.63 13.96
C GLU A 99 -14.09 -28.61 14.90
N SER A 100 -12.88 -28.16 14.56
CA SER A 100 -12.21 -27.10 15.34
C SER A 100 -12.68 -25.71 14.93
N GLU A 101 -12.69 -24.81 15.91
CA GLU A 101 -12.96 -23.40 15.71
C GLU A 101 -11.79 -22.73 14.98
N ILE A 102 -12.10 -21.94 13.96
CA ILE A 102 -11.13 -21.14 13.22
C ILE A 102 -10.71 -19.97 14.10
N THR A 103 -9.43 -19.85 14.36
CA THR A 103 -8.82 -18.75 15.14
C THR A 103 -7.96 -17.84 14.26
N GLU A 104 -7.47 -16.76 14.83
CA GLU A 104 -6.53 -15.85 14.15
C GLU A 104 -5.27 -16.59 13.66
N LYS A 105 -4.88 -17.68 14.33
CA LYS A 105 -3.74 -18.49 13.92
C LYS A 105 -3.98 -19.17 12.58
N GLU A 106 -5.11 -19.82 12.38
CA GLU A 106 -5.45 -20.49 11.13
C GLU A 106 -5.60 -19.47 9.98
N ILE A 107 -6.16 -18.29 10.27
CA ILE A 107 -6.23 -17.17 9.31
C ILE A 107 -4.81 -16.72 8.94
N GLY A 108 -3.93 -16.52 9.93
CA GLY A 108 -2.53 -16.19 9.70
C GLY A 108 -1.74 -17.25 8.92
N ASP A 109 -2.00 -18.54 9.21
CA ASP A 109 -1.38 -19.66 8.49
C ASP A 109 -1.77 -19.68 7.00
N VAL A 110 -3.03 -19.37 6.68
CA VAL A 110 -3.50 -19.28 5.29
C VAL A 110 -2.88 -18.06 4.59
N GLU A 111 -2.79 -16.92 5.27
CA GLU A 111 -2.11 -15.74 4.72
C GLU A 111 -0.62 -16.01 4.48
N TYR A 112 0.06 -16.63 5.44
CA TYR A 112 1.48 -16.99 5.31
C TYR A 112 1.70 -17.90 4.09
N LYS A 113 0.90 -18.97 3.95
CA LYS A 113 0.96 -19.88 2.81
C LYS A 113 0.66 -19.18 1.48
N ALA A 114 -0.22 -18.17 1.47
CA ALA A 114 -0.49 -17.39 0.27
C ALA A 114 0.75 -16.62 -0.22
N LYS A 115 1.66 -16.28 0.69
CA LYS A 115 2.93 -15.60 0.40
C LYS A 115 4.08 -16.57 0.07
N GLU A 116 3.93 -17.88 0.36
CA GLU A 116 4.90 -18.94 0.00
C GLU A 116 4.79 -19.31 -1.49
N ILE A 117 5.02 -18.35 -2.35
CA ILE A 117 4.92 -18.46 -3.81
C ILE A 117 6.26 -18.20 -4.47
N SER A 118 6.42 -18.73 -5.68
CA SER A 118 7.60 -18.46 -6.50
C SER A 118 7.41 -17.15 -7.26
N ILE A 119 7.99 -16.07 -6.73
CA ILE A 119 8.18 -14.81 -7.46
C ILE A 119 9.63 -14.69 -7.97
N PRO A 120 9.93 -13.83 -8.96
CA PRO A 120 11.31 -13.56 -9.36
C PRO A 120 12.18 -13.18 -8.16
N LYS A 121 13.44 -13.65 -8.13
CA LYS A 121 14.34 -13.46 -6.98
C LYS A 121 14.65 -12.00 -6.67
N GLU A 122 14.59 -11.16 -7.70
CA GLU A 122 14.76 -9.70 -7.59
C GLU A 122 13.53 -8.97 -7.06
N ASN A 123 12.39 -9.65 -6.93
CA ASN A 123 11.13 -9.04 -6.48
C ASN A 123 10.89 -9.25 -4.98
N VAL A 124 10.09 -8.37 -4.43
CA VAL A 124 9.57 -8.41 -3.06
C VAL A 124 8.05 -8.26 -3.09
N ILE A 125 7.36 -8.97 -2.22
CA ILE A 125 5.91 -8.80 -2.01
C ILE A 125 5.69 -7.47 -1.29
N LEU A 126 4.82 -6.64 -1.86
CA LEU A 126 4.39 -5.36 -1.29
C LEU A 126 3.05 -5.49 -0.57
N HIS A 127 2.10 -6.15 -1.21
CA HIS A 127 0.77 -6.34 -0.64
C HIS A 127 0.28 -7.78 -0.80
N SER A 128 -0.47 -8.22 0.21
CA SER A 128 -1.25 -9.46 0.22
C SER A 128 -2.67 -9.09 0.64
N ILE A 129 -3.56 -8.92 -0.33
CA ILE A 129 -4.90 -8.38 -0.11
C ILE A 129 -5.91 -9.52 -0.19
N ILE A 130 -6.57 -9.79 0.93
CA ILE A 130 -7.63 -10.80 0.98
C ILE A 130 -8.79 -10.41 0.06
N GLN A 131 -9.25 -11.39 -0.71
CA GLN A 131 -10.40 -11.23 -1.60
C GLN A 131 -11.61 -11.98 -1.07
N ARG A 132 -11.44 -13.23 -0.63
CA ARG A 132 -12.53 -14.10 -0.16
C ARG A 132 -12.00 -15.18 0.74
N TYR A 133 -12.84 -15.59 1.70
CA TYR A 133 -12.66 -16.78 2.49
C TYR A 133 -13.65 -17.88 2.08
N TYR A 134 -13.23 -19.13 2.30
CA TYR A 134 -14.06 -20.32 2.12
C TYR A 134 -13.85 -21.26 3.32
N VAL A 135 -14.93 -21.75 3.91
CA VAL A 135 -14.89 -22.73 4.99
C VAL A 135 -15.59 -23.99 4.49
N ASP A 136 -14.86 -25.11 4.42
CA ASP A 136 -15.34 -26.40 3.88
C ASP A 136 -16.02 -26.27 2.50
N GLY A 137 -15.52 -25.35 1.65
CA GLY A 137 -16.06 -25.06 0.34
C GLY A 137 -17.27 -24.11 0.33
N GLN A 138 -17.73 -23.64 1.49
CA GLN A 138 -18.76 -22.61 1.56
C GLN A 138 -18.19 -21.27 1.08
N GLU A 139 -18.81 -20.70 0.05
CA GLU A 139 -18.46 -19.37 -0.49
C GLU A 139 -19.14 -18.25 0.29
N GLY A 140 -18.62 -17.02 0.12
CA GLY A 140 -19.24 -15.80 0.67
C GLY A 140 -18.99 -15.60 2.16
N VAL A 141 -18.01 -16.29 2.73
CA VAL A 141 -17.58 -16.07 4.11
C VAL A 141 -16.86 -14.72 4.19
N ILE A 142 -17.41 -13.79 4.96
CA ILE A 142 -16.85 -12.44 5.15
C ILE A 142 -15.73 -12.48 6.20
N ASP A 143 -16.02 -13.11 7.33
CA ASP A 143 -15.08 -13.31 8.43
C ASP A 143 -15.20 -14.76 8.91
N PRO A 144 -14.15 -15.57 8.78
CA PRO A 144 -14.17 -16.96 9.21
C PRO A 144 -13.90 -17.16 10.71
N LEU A 145 -13.51 -16.08 11.43
CA LEU A 145 -13.16 -16.17 12.85
C LEU A 145 -14.33 -16.71 13.68
N GLY A 146 -14.06 -17.74 14.48
CA GLY A 146 -15.08 -18.40 15.32
C GLY A 146 -15.98 -19.40 14.59
N MET A 147 -15.86 -19.58 13.29
CA MET A 147 -16.58 -20.62 12.55
C MET A 147 -15.97 -22.00 12.82
N LEU A 148 -16.79 -23.04 12.83
CA LEU A 148 -16.34 -24.43 12.84
C LEU A 148 -16.08 -24.90 11.41
N GLY A 149 -15.00 -25.66 11.22
CA GLY A 149 -14.67 -26.22 9.92
C GLY A 149 -13.47 -27.17 9.98
N THR A 150 -13.24 -27.87 8.88
CA THR A 150 -12.12 -28.79 8.69
C THR A 150 -11.07 -28.22 7.73
N LYS A 151 -11.46 -27.22 6.91
CA LYS A 151 -10.61 -26.59 5.91
C LYS A 151 -10.95 -25.11 5.77
N LEU A 152 -9.95 -24.26 5.96
CA LEU A 152 -10.01 -22.84 5.62
C LEU A 152 -9.25 -22.61 4.33
N GLU A 153 -9.88 -21.93 3.37
CA GLU A 153 -9.24 -21.44 2.13
C GLU A 153 -9.45 -19.96 1.99
N ALA A 154 -8.49 -19.30 1.32
CA ALA A 154 -8.62 -17.88 1.03
C ALA A 154 -7.98 -17.52 -0.32
N ASP A 155 -8.64 -16.65 -1.05
CA ASP A 155 -8.10 -16.01 -2.25
C ASP A 155 -7.43 -14.70 -1.87
N TYR A 156 -6.18 -14.55 -2.26
CA TYR A 156 -5.39 -13.33 -2.06
C TYR A 156 -4.98 -12.73 -3.40
N HIS A 157 -5.05 -11.41 -3.48
CA HIS A 157 -4.39 -10.63 -4.51
C HIS A 157 -3.00 -10.24 -4.02
N ILE A 158 -1.97 -10.77 -4.68
CA ILE A 158 -0.57 -10.53 -4.31
C ILE A 158 0.01 -9.50 -5.27
N ILE A 159 0.59 -8.43 -4.72
CA ILE A 159 1.30 -7.42 -5.50
C ILE A 159 2.77 -7.46 -5.11
N HIS A 160 3.65 -7.55 -6.10
CA HIS A 160 5.09 -7.58 -5.92
C HIS A 160 5.79 -6.64 -6.91
N GLY A 161 7.04 -6.31 -6.62
CA GLY A 161 7.81 -5.45 -7.48
C GLY A 161 9.32 -5.64 -7.34
N VAL A 162 10.08 -5.08 -8.28
CA VAL A 162 11.54 -5.18 -8.29
C VAL A 162 12.14 -4.41 -7.10
N MET A 163 12.76 -5.14 -6.19
CA MET A 163 13.29 -4.62 -4.91
C MET A 163 14.21 -3.42 -5.11
N THR A 164 15.14 -3.48 -6.06
CA THR A 164 16.12 -2.40 -6.26
C THR A 164 15.48 -1.09 -6.71
N ARG A 165 14.38 -1.15 -7.48
CA ARG A 165 13.63 0.05 -7.90
C ARG A 165 12.88 0.67 -6.74
N ILE A 166 12.23 -0.14 -5.92
CA ILE A 166 11.57 0.31 -4.68
C ILE A 166 12.60 0.92 -3.72
N GLN A 167 13.76 0.27 -3.54
CA GLN A 167 14.83 0.78 -2.69
C GLN A 167 15.38 2.12 -3.17
N ASN A 168 15.48 2.37 -4.48
CA ASN A 168 15.89 3.67 -5.00
C ASN A 168 14.89 4.78 -4.62
N THR A 169 13.59 4.48 -4.68
CA THR A 169 12.54 5.42 -4.26
C THR A 169 12.64 5.72 -2.75
N ILE A 170 12.80 4.67 -1.92
CA ILE A 170 13.01 4.82 -0.47
C ILE A 170 14.27 5.65 -0.16
N ARG A 171 15.37 5.43 -0.88
CA ARG A 171 16.63 6.17 -0.67
C ARG A 171 16.50 7.66 -0.96
N CYS A 172 15.67 8.06 -1.95
CA CYS A 172 15.41 9.49 -2.20
C CYS A 172 14.81 10.20 -0.98
N VAL A 173 14.04 9.49 -0.15
CA VAL A 173 13.47 10.03 1.10
C VAL A 173 14.52 10.02 2.22
N LYS A 174 15.18 8.87 2.41
CA LYS A 174 16.17 8.69 3.50
C LYS A 174 17.41 9.56 3.39
N GLU A 175 17.67 10.19 2.23
CA GLU A 175 18.76 11.14 2.07
C GLU A 175 18.62 12.38 2.97
N PHE A 176 17.41 12.65 3.47
CA PHE A 176 17.08 13.82 4.32
C PHE A 176 16.78 13.43 5.77
N ASP A 177 17.28 12.30 6.25
CA ASP A 177 17.03 11.76 7.60
C ASP A 177 15.53 11.56 7.91
N ILE A 178 14.72 11.34 6.89
CA ILE A 178 13.29 11.04 7.01
C ILE A 178 13.10 9.54 6.84
N ASP A 179 12.42 8.90 7.80
CA ASP A 179 12.11 7.48 7.75
C ASP A 179 10.93 7.19 6.80
N VAL A 180 10.91 5.96 6.28
CA VAL A 180 9.76 5.42 5.54
C VAL A 180 9.09 4.39 6.44
N ASP A 181 7.89 4.71 6.92
CA ASP A 181 7.11 3.83 7.81
C ASP A 181 6.67 2.57 7.07
N ASP A 182 6.18 2.74 5.84
CA ASP A 182 5.82 1.62 4.95
C ASP A 182 5.69 2.10 3.50
N VAL A 183 5.57 1.12 2.58
CA VAL A 183 5.40 1.35 1.15
C VAL A 183 4.03 0.88 0.70
N VAL A 184 3.32 1.74 -0.03
CA VAL A 184 1.97 1.47 -0.53
C VAL A 184 1.96 1.58 -2.05
N VAL A 185 1.32 0.65 -2.75
CA VAL A 185 1.10 0.77 -4.20
C VAL A 185 0.05 1.84 -4.47
N ASN A 186 0.34 2.75 -5.40
CA ASN A 186 -0.47 3.95 -5.65
C ASN A 186 -1.93 3.62 -5.98
N SER A 187 -2.20 2.63 -6.84
CA SER A 187 -3.57 2.23 -7.17
C SER A 187 -4.34 1.68 -5.95
N VAL A 188 -3.66 1.00 -5.02
CA VAL A 188 -4.27 0.52 -3.77
C VAL A 188 -4.67 1.70 -2.89
N ALA A 189 -3.78 2.69 -2.72
CA ALA A 189 -4.06 3.90 -1.95
C ALA A 189 -5.21 4.71 -2.57
N SER A 190 -5.19 4.93 -3.88
CA SER A 190 -6.24 5.63 -4.63
C SER A 190 -7.60 4.95 -4.45
N ALA A 191 -7.66 3.62 -4.54
CA ALA A 191 -8.90 2.86 -4.36
C ALA A 191 -9.52 3.03 -2.97
N GLN A 192 -8.69 3.17 -1.91
CA GLN A 192 -9.21 3.38 -0.56
C GLN A 192 -9.92 4.71 -0.39
N VAL A 193 -9.50 5.74 -1.11
CA VAL A 193 -10.05 7.10 -1.00
C VAL A 193 -11.24 7.33 -1.93
N VAL A 194 -11.21 6.80 -3.16
CA VAL A 194 -12.21 7.12 -4.17
C VAL A 194 -13.43 6.21 -4.15
N LEU A 195 -13.33 5.00 -3.58
CA LEU A 195 -14.42 4.04 -3.52
C LEU A 195 -15.15 4.08 -2.16
N SER A 196 -16.47 4.14 -2.23
CA SER A 196 -17.32 3.85 -1.06
C SER A 196 -17.36 2.35 -0.77
N ASP A 197 -17.75 1.97 0.46
CA ASP A 197 -17.87 0.56 0.84
C ASP A 197 -18.86 -0.21 -0.05
N SER A 198 -19.96 0.43 -0.45
CA SER A 198 -20.93 -0.16 -1.37
C SER A 198 -20.35 -0.44 -2.76
N GLN A 199 -19.45 0.44 -3.26
CA GLN A 199 -18.76 0.22 -4.53
C GLN A 199 -17.72 -0.88 -4.41
N LYS A 200 -16.99 -0.97 -3.30
CA LYS A 200 -16.05 -2.07 -3.02
C LYS A 200 -16.78 -3.42 -2.98
N GLN A 201 -17.95 -3.48 -2.33
CA GLN A 201 -18.78 -4.69 -2.27
C GLN A 201 -19.37 -5.11 -3.63
N ALA A 202 -19.82 -4.14 -4.42
CA ALA A 202 -20.38 -4.39 -5.75
C ALA A 202 -19.33 -4.80 -6.79
N GLY A 203 -18.07 -4.52 -6.51
CA GLY A 203 -16.95 -4.60 -7.45
C GLY A 203 -16.83 -3.32 -8.29
N ALA A 204 -15.62 -2.80 -8.36
CA ALA A 204 -15.29 -1.59 -9.10
C ALA A 204 -13.89 -1.71 -9.71
N VAL A 205 -13.63 -0.92 -10.74
CA VAL A 205 -12.28 -0.74 -11.27
C VAL A 205 -11.87 0.71 -11.05
N VAL A 206 -10.74 0.91 -10.37
CA VAL A 206 -10.13 2.22 -10.24
C VAL A 206 -9.00 2.33 -11.26
N ILE A 207 -9.00 3.40 -12.04
CA ILE A 207 -7.97 3.69 -13.03
C ILE A 207 -7.33 5.02 -12.63
N ASP A 208 -6.04 4.98 -12.34
CA ASP A 208 -5.22 6.14 -12.03
C ASP A 208 -4.36 6.50 -13.24
N ILE A 209 -4.64 7.65 -13.86
CA ILE A 209 -3.98 8.12 -15.08
C ILE A 209 -2.96 9.18 -14.72
N GLY A 210 -1.71 8.76 -14.52
CA GLY A 210 -0.59 9.63 -14.23
C GLY A 210 0.10 10.21 -15.48
N GLY A 211 1.16 10.99 -15.27
CA GLY A 211 1.94 11.60 -16.35
C GLY A 211 2.85 10.63 -17.11
N GLY A 212 3.09 9.42 -16.59
CA GLY A 212 4.00 8.44 -17.21
C GLY A 212 3.58 7.00 -17.04
N VAL A 213 2.63 6.70 -16.15
CA VAL A 213 2.02 5.39 -15.89
C VAL A 213 0.52 5.55 -15.85
N THR A 214 -0.17 4.48 -16.15
CA THR A 214 -1.58 4.30 -15.84
C THR A 214 -1.69 3.02 -15.02
N ASP A 215 -2.10 3.17 -13.77
CA ASP A 215 -2.32 2.07 -12.83
C ASP A 215 -3.81 1.72 -12.76
N TYR A 216 -4.13 0.46 -12.49
CA TYR A 216 -5.52 0.05 -12.25
C TYR A 216 -5.56 -1.06 -11.19
N ILE A 217 -6.66 -1.11 -10.50
CA ILE A 217 -6.97 -2.14 -9.52
C ILE A 217 -8.46 -2.47 -9.56
#